data_cb5f30228214aeba8f3d2376ee25d030
#
_entry.id   cb5f30228214aeba8f3d2376ee25d030
#
_cell.length_a   1.000
_cell.length_b   1.000
_cell.length_c   1.000
_cell.angle_alpha   90.00
_cell.angle_beta   90.00
_cell.angle_gamma   90.00
#
_symmetry.space_group_name_H-M   'P 1'
#
loop_
_entity.id
_entity.type
_entity.pdbx_description
1 polymer ?
#
loop_
_entity_poly.entity_id
_entity_poly.type
_entity_poly.pdbx_seq_one_letter_code
_entity_poly.pdbx_strand_id
1 'polypeptide(L)'
;MNSNPLGGIIHTYQRYDPKNFPPPTQTPPDLVSPAFEHMLAFGDMSELTDEELARAVHLDIRQIAGLGPSLESLRKMLLERQRKILETWETKRVVGEAKRTFQKLAESIQPPKEHAPSFHKAVKDEQIRELERLWFRAGGERSKFAMQLLQLSERLGEKYQVDELAAKYEFVGRQLMSVEQALAIKEELETIDKLLKQLQEAAKTAQIAIIDLEELSQFADEEQLEGLAQFQKQVEQLMRQMAEQQGLERSRNGYQLTPQAYRLFQGKLLEKIFSQLQASRSGRHQGPILGDGAVELQTTKDYEFGDSVTQMDIPQTLINAMLREASEQVDESLGDSNVRPRSDRSTLRLKPEDIVIHRTRNNPKCATAVLMDMSGSMRYDGLYVSVKRMALALDGLIRKEYPGDFLQFIEMASFARPVPMGDVVSLLPKPVTIFDPVVRLRADMSNADITESMIPPHFTNIQHALQLGRQFMIGRDTPNRQIILITDGLPTAHFEGSDLYLLYPSDPQTEAATMREALLCQREGIVINIFLLSTWNQSHEDIRFAHRVAETTKGRVFFTAGRDLDRFVVW
;
A
#
# COMPACT_ATOMS: atom_id res chain seq x y z
N MET A 1 -64.55 5.95 32.99
CA MET A 1 -63.27 6.68 32.88
C MET A 1 -62.21 5.64 32.54
N ASN A 2 -61.94 5.46 31.25
CA ASN A 2 -60.91 4.53 30.76
C ASN A 2 -59.59 5.29 30.67
N SER A 3 -58.67 4.98 31.59
CA SER A 3 -57.28 5.40 31.48
C SER A 3 -56.58 4.46 30.50
N ASN A 4 -56.32 4.96 29.29
CA ASN A 4 -55.35 4.29 28.39
C ASN A 4 -53.99 4.23 29.08
N PRO A 5 -53.37 3.05 29.23
CA PRO A 5 -51.99 2.99 29.63
C PRO A 5 -51.14 3.48 28.45
N LEU A 6 -50.51 4.61 28.64
CA LEU A 6 -49.40 5.02 27.77
C LEU A 6 -48.39 3.89 27.75
N GLY A 7 -48.30 3.20 26.63
CA GLY A 7 -47.27 2.22 26.39
C GLY A 7 -45.90 2.88 26.42
N GLY A 8 -45.29 2.92 27.60
CA GLY A 8 -43.92 3.37 27.75
C GLY A 8 -42.98 2.36 27.11
N ILE A 9 -42.15 2.82 26.21
CA ILE A 9 -41.00 2.04 25.73
C ILE A 9 -40.05 1.90 26.93
N ILE A 10 -39.96 0.71 27.47
CA ILE A 10 -38.98 0.43 28.54
C ILE A 10 -37.64 0.26 27.87
N HIS A 11 -36.80 1.27 27.97
CA HIS A 11 -35.39 1.18 27.58
C HIS A 11 -34.63 0.45 28.68
N THR A 12 -34.25 -0.80 28.43
CA THR A 12 -33.31 -1.52 29.31
C THR A 12 -31.91 -1.11 28.93
N TYR A 13 -31.30 -0.27 29.76
CA TYR A 13 -29.89 0.07 29.61
C TYR A 13 -29.05 -1.04 30.22
N GLN A 14 -28.32 -1.79 29.38
CA GLN A 14 -27.23 -2.62 29.87
C GLN A 14 -26.01 -1.76 30.14
N ARG A 15 -25.33 -2.03 31.25
CA ARG A 15 -24.06 -1.35 31.54
C ARG A 15 -23.08 -1.69 30.43
N TYR A 16 -22.52 -0.67 29.77
CA TYR A 16 -21.48 -0.83 28.75
C TYR A 16 -20.30 -1.61 29.34
N ASP A 17 -19.95 -2.73 28.72
CA ASP A 17 -18.77 -3.52 29.06
C ASP A 17 -17.71 -3.34 27.95
N PRO A 18 -16.62 -2.58 28.23
CA PRO A 18 -15.59 -2.31 27.26
C PRO A 18 -14.77 -3.55 26.85
N LYS A 19 -14.93 -4.68 27.54
CA LYS A 19 -14.27 -5.94 27.17
C LYS A 19 -15.01 -6.70 26.08
N ASN A 20 -16.34 -6.60 26.07
CA ASN A 20 -17.20 -7.37 25.17
C ASN A 20 -17.78 -6.55 24.01
N PHE A 21 -17.78 -5.22 24.11
CA PHE A 21 -18.34 -4.34 23.09
C PHE A 21 -17.35 -3.23 22.71
N PRO A 22 -17.22 -2.89 21.42
CA PRO A 22 -16.40 -1.76 21.02
C PRO A 22 -17.01 -0.44 21.49
N PRO A 23 -16.21 0.62 21.71
CA PRO A 23 -16.72 1.95 22.02
C PRO A 23 -17.70 2.41 20.94
N PRO A 24 -18.85 3.04 21.28
CA PRO A 24 -19.83 3.50 20.30
C PRO A 24 -19.27 4.59 19.36
N THR A 25 -18.13 5.18 19.70
CA THR A 25 -17.41 6.19 18.92
C THR A 25 -16.24 5.62 18.12
N GLN A 26 -16.05 4.30 18.10
CA GLN A 26 -14.96 3.69 17.34
C GLN A 26 -15.26 3.82 15.85
N THR A 27 -14.31 4.42 15.12
CA THR A 27 -14.38 4.48 13.66
C THR A 27 -14.35 3.07 13.07
N PRO A 28 -15.20 2.77 12.06
CA PRO A 28 -15.14 1.48 11.40
C PRO A 28 -13.75 1.24 10.80
N PRO A 29 -13.27 -0.03 10.76
CA PRO A 29 -11.99 -0.36 10.17
C PRO A 29 -11.95 0.05 8.70
N ASP A 30 -10.78 0.44 8.23
CA ASP A 30 -10.55 0.84 6.85
C ASP A 30 -10.40 -0.40 5.97
N LEU A 31 -11.41 -0.70 5.18
CA LEU A 31 -11.40 -1.79 4.20
C LEU A 31 -10.95 -1.33 2.81
N VAL A 32 -11.08 -0.03 2.53
CA VAL A 32 -10.80 0.54 1.22
C VAL A 32 -9.29 0.60 0.96
N SER A 33 -8.48 1.03 1.94
CA SER A 33 -7.04 1.15 1.73
C SER A 33 -6.35 -0.18 1.43
N PRO A 34 -6.59 -1.29 2.16
CA PRO A 34 -6.05 -2.59 1.80
C PRO A 34 -6.50 -3.09 0.42
N ALA A 35 -7.78 -2.87 0.06
CA ALA A 35 -8.30 -3.24 -1.26
C ALA A 35 -7.58 -2.48 -2.38
N PHE A 36 -7.35 -1.17 -2.19
CA PHE A 36 -6.57 -0.38 -3.14
C PHE A 36 -5.10 -0.80 -3.21
N GLU A 37 -4.47 -1.08 -2.07
CA GLU A 37 -3.08 -1.55 -2.04
C GLU A 37 -2.92 -2.87 -2.78
N HIS A 38 -3.87 -3.78 -2.61
CA HIS A 38 -3.91 -5.03 -3.38
C HIS A 38 -4.02 -4.75 -4.89
N MET A 39 -4.96 -3.89 -5.30
CA MET A 39 -5.13 -3.55 -6.70
C MET A 39 -3.94 -2.78 -7.29
N LEU A 40 -3.29 -1.91 -6.52
CA LEU A 40 -2.06 -1.24 -6.94
C LEU A 40 -0.92 -2.24 -7.17
N ALA A 41 -0.84 -3.30 -6.34
CA ALA A 41 0.20 -4.32 -6.45
C ALA A 41 -0.06 -5.32 -7.60
N PHE A 42 -1.30 -5.76 -7.76
CA PHE A 42 -1.64 -6.86 -8.69
C PHE A 42 -2.41 -6.41 -9.94
N GLY A 43 -2.90 -5.16 -9.96
CA GLY A 43 -3.76 -4.65 -11.05
C GLY A 43 -5.04 -5.48 -11.15
N ASP A 44 -5.52 -5.68 -12.38
CA ASP A 44 -6.69 -6.51 -12.67
C ASP A 44 -6.36 -8.02 -12.75
N MET A 45 -5.11 -8.42 -12.49
CA MET A 45 -4.68 -9.83 -12.61
C MET A 45 -5.14 -10.70 -11.45
N SER A 46 -5.48 -10.09 -10.32
CA SER A 46 -5.96 -10.79 -9.13
C SER A 46 -7.06 -9.97 -8.46
N GLU A 47 -8.25 -10.53 -8.36
CA GLU A 47 -9.34 -9.93 -7.59
C GLU A 47 -9.12 -10.20 -6.10
N LEU A 48 -9.42 -9.22 -5.27
CA LEU A 48 -9.29 -9.34 -3.82
C LEU A 48 -10.35 -10.31 -3.27
N THR A 49 -9.91 -11.40 -2.70
CA THR A 49 -10.78 -12.41 -2.10
C THR A 49 -11.22 -12.02 -0.68
N ASP A 50 -12.29 -12.65 -0.18
CA ASP A 50 -12.75 -12.46 1.21
C ASP A 50 -11.63 -12.80 2.22
N GLU A 51 -10.80 -13.82 1.92
CA GLU A 51 -9.67 -14.22 2.78
C GLU A 51 -8.53 -13.20 2.77
N GLU A 52 -8.18 -12.65 1.62
CA GLU A 52 -7.13 -11.64 1.51
C GLU A 52 -7.55 -10.33 2.18
N LEU A 53 -8.81 -9.92 2.01
CA LEU A 53 -9.37 -8.79 2.72
C LEU A 53 -9.37 -9.01 4.23
N ALA A 54 -9.75 -10.23 4.67
CA ALA A 54 -9.73 -10.60 6.08
C ALA A 54 -8.32 -10.57 6.68
N ARG A 55 -7.30 -10.95 5.92
CA ARG A 55 -5.90 -10.89 6.37
C ARG A 55 -5.34 -9.46 6.42
N ALA A 56 -5.81 -8.60 5.54
CA ALA A 56 -5.34 -7.22 5.43
C ALA A 56 -5.96 -6.28 6.48
N VAL A 57 -7.12 -6.65 7.03
CA VAL A 57 -7.91 -5.80 7.94
C VAL A 57 -7.91 -6.37 9.35
N HIS A 58 -7.53 -5.55 10.32
CA HIS A 58 -7.62 -5.90 11.73
C HIS A 58 -8.98 -5.46 12.29
N LEU A 59 -9.84 -6.42 12.58
CA LEU A 59 -11.08 -6.19 13.29
C LEU A 59 -10.84 -6.21 14.81
N ASP A 60 -11.63 -5.44 15.54
CA ASP A 60 -11.64 -5.57 17.01
C ASP A 60 -12.46 -6.83 17.39
N ILE A 61 -11.83 -7.77 18.10
CA ILE A 61 -12.46 -9.02 18.55
C ILE A 61 -13.78 -8.77 19.31
N ARG A 62 -13.91 -7.58 19.92
CA ARG A 62 -15.11 -7.18 20.66
C ARG A 62 -16.32 -6.89 19.76
N GLN A 63 -16.11 -6.73 18.45
CA GLN A 63 -17.21 -6.56 17.49
C GLN A 63 -17.97 -7.85 17.24
N ILE A 64 -17.39 -8.98 17.65
CA ILE A 64 -17.98 -10.31 17.49
C ILE A 64 -18.29 -10.87 18.88
N ALA A 65 -19.57 -10.82 19.25
CA ALA A 65 -20.00 -11.26 20.57
C ALA A 65 -19.66 -12.75 20.79
N GLY A 66 -18.94 -13.05 21.86
CA GLY A 66 -18.56 -14.41 22.24
C GLY A 66 -17.24 -14.93 21.68
N LEU A 67 -16.66 -14.32 20.65
CA LEU A 67 -15.41 -14.77 20.04
C LEU A 67 -14.24 -14.74 21.04
N GLY A 68 -14.07 -13.64 21.77
CA GLY A 68 -13.00 -13.49 22.75
C GLY A 68 -13.00 -14.59 23.82
N PRO A 69 -14.12 -14.82 24.53
CA PRO A 69 -14.25 -15.92 25.49
C PRO A 69 -14.02 -17.31 24.88
N SER A 70 -14.46 -17.54 23.63
CA SER A 70 -14.27 -18.82 22.94
C SER A 70 -12.78 -19.09 22.66
N LEU A 71 -12.06 -18.13 22.11
CA LEU A 71 -10.61 -18.26 21.86
C LEU A 71 -9.80 -18.41 23.15
N GLU A 72 -10.20 -17.73 24.24
CA GLU A 72 -9.53 -17.88 25.54
C GLU A 72 -9.81 -19.26 26.17
N SER A 73 -10.99 -19.82 25.97
CA SER A 73 -11.32 -21.20 26.40
C SER A 73 -10.45 -22.23 25.70
N LEU A 74 -10.30 -22.11 24.36
CA LEU A 74 -9.44 -22.99 23.56
C LEU A 74 -7.97 -22.86 23.97
N ARG A 75 -7.51 -21.64 24.15
CA ARG A 75 -6.15 -21.37 24.64
C ARG A 75 -5.89 -22.03 26.00
N LYS A 76 -6.84 -21.90 26.92
CA LYS A 76 -6.72 -22.50 28.25
C LYS A 76 -6.66 -24.03 28.16
N MET A 77 -7.49 -24.63 27.33
CA MET A 77 -7.50 -26.07 27.07
C MET A 77 -6.15 -26.57 26.56
N LEU A 78 -5.57 -25.89 25.54
CA LEU A 78 -4.25 -26.26 25.00
C LEU A 78 -3.14 -26.10 26.03
N LEU A 79 -3.15 -25.05 26.84
CA LEU A 79 -2.19 -24.85 27.93
C LEU A 79 -2.32 -25.93 29.03
N GLU A 80 -3.52 -26.34 29.39
CA GLU A 80 -3.76 -27.42 30.31
C GLU A 80 -3.25 -28.76 29.75
N ARG A 81 -3.47 -29.01 28.47
CA ARG A 81 -2.94 -30.20 27.77
C ARG A 81 -1.41 -30.21 27.76
N GLN A 82 -0.79 -29.12 27.38
CA GLN A 82 0.67 -28.95 27.42
C GLN A 82 1.23 -29.19 28.84
N ARG A 83 0.63 -28.55 29.82
CA ARG A 83 1.02 -28.71 31.22
C ARG A 83 0.92 -30.16 31.68
N LYS A 84 -0.18 -30.83 31.35
CA LYS A 84 -0.40 -32.24 31.71
C LYS A 84 0.68 -33.15 31.13
N ILE A 85 1.10 -32.92 29.88
CA ILE A 85 2.20 -33.65 29.24
C ILE A 85 3.51 -33.43 30.00
N LEU A 86 3.84 -32.18 30.30
CA LEU A 86 5.10 -31.81 30.98
C LEU A 86 5.17 -32.32 32.43
N GLU A 87 4.02 -32.37 33.14
CA GLU A 87 3.91 -32.89 34.52
C GLU A 87 3.87 -34.44 34.58
N THR A 88 3.59 -35.11 33.46
CA THR A 88 3.49 -36.58 33.43
C THR A 88 4.83 -37.24 33.13
N TRP A 89 5.57 -36.76 32.15
CA TRP A 89 6.69 -37.47 31.56
C TRP A 89 8.06 -36.98 32.05
N GLU A 90 9.09 -37.89 31.94
CA GLU A 90 10.50 -37.64 32.23
C GLU A 90 11.34 -37.81 30.95
N THR A 91 12.26 -36.89 30.67
CA THR A 91 13.11 -36.92 29.45
C THR A 91 14.53 -37.43 29.67
N LYS A 92 15.08 -37.37 30.90
CA LYS A 92 16.49 -37.71 31.15
C LYS A 92 16.85 -39.14 30.71
N ARG A 93 15.94 -40.08 30.90
CA ARG A 93 16.16 -41.48 30.60
C ARG A 93 16.08 -41.77 29.11
N VAL A 94 15.11 -41.18 28.40
CA VAL A 94 14.95 -41.38 26.95
C VAL A 94 16.10 -40.74 26.15
N VAL A 95 16.61 -39.61 26.57
CA VAL A 95 17.82 -38.98 26.00
C VAL A 95 19.00 -39.95 26.12
N GLY A 96 19.18 -40.55 27.29
CA GLY A 96 20.22 -41.57 27.51
C GLY A 96 20.03 -42.85 26.68
N GLU A 97 18.80 -43.26 26.46
CA GLU A 97 18.42 -44.41 25.64
C GLU A 97 18.66 -44.16 24.14
N ALA A 98 18.23 -43.04 23.62
CA ALA A 98 18.45 -42.63 22.22
C ALA A 98 19.93 -42.56 21.90
N LYS A 99 20.73 -41.96 22.78
CA LYS A 99 22.18 -41.90 22.64
C LYS A 99 22.83 -43.31 22.64
N ARG A 100 22.45 -44.19 23.55
CA ARG A 100 22.96 -45.55 23.62
C ARG A 100 22.57 -46.38 22.40
N THR A 101 21.36 -46.21 21.87
CA THR A 101 20.88 -46.92 20.69
C THR A 101 21.70 -46.49 19.44
N PHE A 102 21.93 -45.20 19.26
CA PHE A 102 22.80 -44.68 18.21
C PHE A 102 24.23 -45.23 18.33
N GLN A 103 24.83 -45.15 19.50
CA GLN A 103 26.20 -45.63 19.74
C GLN A 103 26.34 -47.10 19.45
N LYS A 104 25.46 -47.96 19.97
CA LYS A 104 25.48 -49.41 19.73
C LYS A 104 25.35 -49.73 18.24
N LEU A 105 24.49 -49.01 17.52
CA LEU A 105 24.33 -49.23 16.07
C LEU A 105 25.62 -48.80 15.33
N ALA A 106 26.20 -47.67 15.69
CA ALA A 106 27.44 -47.17 15.09
C ALA A 106 28.61 -48.13 15.31
N GLU A 107 28.75 -48.72 16.51
CA GLU A 107 29.78 -49.72 16.85
C GLU A 107 29.60 -51.04 16.08
N SER A 108 28.38 -51.40 15.72
CA SER A 108 28.05 -52.63 14.96
C SER A 108 28.43 -52.57 13.49
N ILE A 109 28.60 -51.37 12.96
CA ILE A 109 28.89 -51.14 11.53
C ILE A 109 30.37 -51.22 11.25
N GLN A 110 30.75 -52.07 10.31
CA GLN A 110 32.13 -52.16 9.82
C GLN A 110 32.25 -51.42 8.47
N PRO A 111 32.82 -50.23 8.45
CA PRO A 111 32.93 -49.46 7.24
C PRO A 111 34.03 -50.07 6.30
N PRO A 112 33.86 -50.02 4.98
CA PRO A 112 34.91 -50.30 4.03
C PRO A 112 36.12 -49.43 4.27
N LYS A 113 37.36 -49.97 4.00
CA LYS A 113 38.62 -49.27 4.29
C LYS A 113 38.66 -47.86 3.70
N GLU A 114 38.08 -47.65 2.53
CA GLU A 114 38.04 -46.37 1.83
C GLU A 114 37.17 -45.32 2.56
N HIS A 115 36.13 -45.72 3.25
CA HIS A 115 35.19 -44.85 3.92
C HIS A 115 35.35 -44.76 5.44
N ALA A 116 36.24 -45.62 6.02
CA ALA A 116 36.40 -45.74 7.47
C ALA A 116 36.80 -44.43 8.16
N PRO A 117 37.79 -43.64 7.68
CA PRO A 117 38.14 -42.37 8.36
C PRO A 117 37.01 -41.37 8.41
N SER A 118 36.26 -41.22 7.29
CA SER A 118 35.15 -40.31 7.18
C SER A 118 33.94 -40.76 8.02
N PHE A 119 33.72 -42.08 8.08
CA PHE A 119 32.65 -42.67 8.91
C PHE A 119 32.92 -42.42 10.40
N HIS A 120 34.12 -42.74 10.90
CA HIS A 120 34.45 -42.54 12.31
C HIS A 120 34.41 -41.07 12.72
N LYS A 121 34.79 -40.18 11.82
CA LYS A 121 34.68 -38.74 12.05
C LYS A 121 33.20 -38.31 12.13
N ALA A 122 32.36 -38.71 11.15
CA ALA A 122 30.94 -38.37 11.11
C ALA A 122 30.18 -38.90 12.33
N VAL A 123 30.52 -40.11 12.79
CA VAL A 123 29.93 -40.71 14.01
C VAL A 123 30.38 -39.97 15.28
N LYS A 124 31.70 -39.64 15.39
CA LYS A 124 32.23 -38.92 16.54
C LYS A 124 31.65 -37.52 16.67
N ASP A 125 31.54 -36.82 15.55
CA ASP A 125 31.06 -35.45 15.48
C ASP A 125 29.54 -35.40 15.34
N GLU A 126 28.85 -36.56 15.32
CA GLU A 126 27.39 -36.73 15.22
C GLU A 126 26.81 -35.97 14.02
N GLN A 127 27.44 -35.98 12.84
CA GLN A 127 27.04 -35.18 11.69
C GLN A 127 26.19 -35.97 10.70
N ILE A 128 24.85 -35.72 10.70
CA ILE A 128 23.88 -36.35 9.78
C ILE A 128 24.32 -36.13 8.31
N ARG A 129 24.65 -34.90 7.94
CA ARG A 129 25.02 -34.55 6.55
C ARG A 129 26.25 -35.32 6.04
N GLU A 130 27.19 -35.61 6.90
CA GLU A 130 28.37 -36.41 6.51
C GLU A 130 28.00 -37.89 6.37
N LEU A 131 27.09 -38.43 7.17
CA LEU A 131 26.53 -39.78 6.99
C LEU A 131 25.77 -39.91 5.69
N GLU A 132 24.94 -38.90 5.33
CA GLU A 132 24.25 -38.83 4.07
C GLU A 132 25.21 -38.75 2.87
N ARG A 133 26.27 -37.95 2.95
CA ARG A 133 27.32 -37.89 1.91
C ARG A 133 28.03 -39.23 1.73
N LEU A 134 28.31 -39.94 2.83
CA LEU A 134 28.88 -41.28 2.80
C LEU A 134 27.91 -42.28 2.16
N TRP A 135 26.65 -42.19 2.43
CA TRP A 135 25.62 -43.01 1.80
C TRP A 135 25.62 -42.87 0.28
N PHE A 136 25.66 -41.66 -0.23
CA PHE A 136 25.76 -41.41 -1.69
C PHE A 136 27.05 -41.98 -2.29
N ARG A 137 28.20 -41.83 -1.60
CA ARG A 137 29.50 -42.35 -2.05
C ARG A 137 29.57 -43.87 -2.00
N ALA A 138 28.86 -44.49 -1.09
CA ALA A 138 28.84 -45.95 -0.89
C ALA A 138 27.93 -46.70 -1.88
N GLY A 139 27.38 -46.03 -2.89
CA GLY A 139 26.54 -46.63 -3.94
C GLY A 139 25.05 -46.72 -3.63
N GLY A 140 24.55 -45.99 -2.64
CA GLY A 140 23.13 -45.89 -2.30
C GLY A 140 22.51 -47.24 -1.94
N GLU A 141 21.27 -47.47 -2.33
CA GLU A 141 20.44 -48.64 -1.92
C GLU A 141 21.02 -50.02 -2.28
N ARG A 142 22.06 -50.10 -3.14
CA ARG A 142 22.67 -51.36 -3.58
C ARG A 142 23.72 -51.91 -2.64
N SER A 143 24.17 -51.13 -1.69
CA SER A 143 25.26 -51.51 -0.77
C SER A 143 24.70 -51.80 0.63
N LYS A 144 25.12 -52.95 1.22
CA LYS A 144 24.79 -53.28 2.61
C LYS A 144 25.25 -52.21 3.59
N PHE A 145 26.42 -51.64 3.33
CA PHE A 145 26.96 -50.54 4.14
C PHE A 145 26.11 -49.26 4.03
N ALA A 146 25.65 -48.95 2.84
CA ALA A 146 24.79 -47.79 2.64
C ALA A 146 23.40 -47.96 3.34
N MET A 147 22.83 -49.16 3.35
CA MET A 147 21.60 -49.42 4.13
C MET A 147 21.85 -49.24 5.63
N GLN A 148 23.02 -49.67 6.14
CA GLN A 148 23.39 -49.47 7.55
C GLN A 148 23.59 -47.97 7.87
N LEU A 149 24.17 -47.19 6.93
CA LEU A 149 24.28 -45.72 7.07
C LEU A 149 22.91 -45.03 7.11
N LEU A 150 21.96 -45.51 6.32
CA LEU A 150 20.60 -44.96 6.37
C LEU A 150 19.98 -45.18 7.75
N GLN A 151 19.99 -46.41 8.25
CA GLN A 151 19.51 -46.74 9.60
C GLN A 151 20.25 -45.93 10.69
N LEU A 152 21.53 -45.70 10.53
CA LEU A 152 22.32 -44.93 11.48
C LEU A 152 21.93 -43.43 11.43
N SER A 153 21.69 -42.88 10.24
CA SER A 153 21.24 -41.51 10.09
C SER A 153 19.82 -41.29 10.67
N GLU A 154 18.92 -42.28 10.50
CA GLU A 154 17.60 -42.27 11.13
C GLU A 154 17.70 -42.25 12.66
N ARG A 155 18.51 -43.11 13.24
CA ARG A 155 18.74 -43.16 14.70
C ARG A 155 19.37 -41.89 15.25
N LEU A 156 20.27 -41.27 14.48
CA LEU A 156 20.82 -39.97 14.83
C LEU A 156 19.80 -38.86 14.74
N GLY A 157 18.92 -38.89 13.75
CA GLY A 157 17.79 -37.98 13.61
C GLY A 157 16.83 -38.09 14.81
N GLU A 158 16.44 -39.30 15.20
CA GLU A 158 15.62 -39.54 16.40
C GLU A 158 16.28 -38.98 17.67
N LYS A 159 17.60 -39.23 17.83
CA LYS A 159 18.37 -38.68 18.96
C LYS A 159 18.27 -37.16 19.01
N TYR A 160 18.50 -36.48 17.87
CA TYR A 160 18.41 -35.02 17.82
C TYR A 160 17.04 -34.51 18.17
N GLN A 161 15.99 -35.16 17.69
CA GLN A 161 14.62 -34.75 18.01
C GLN A 161 14.31 -34.92 19.52
N VAL A 162 14.83 -35.97 20.13
CA VAL A 162 14.69 -36.20 21.60
C VAL A 162 15.52 -35.19 22.39
N ASP A 163 16.76 -34.87 21.94
CA ASP A 163 17.60 -33.87 22.57
C ASP A 163 16.93 -32.46 22.47
N GLU A 164 16.36 -32.13 21.32
CA GLU A 164 15.60 -30.89 21.12
C GLU A 164 14.37 -30.81 22.01
N LEU A 165 13.59 -31.90 22.13
CA LEU A 165 12.46 -31.99 23.04
C LEU A 165 12.86 -31.67 24.49
N ALA A 166 13.97 -32.29 24.95
CA ALA A 166 14.47 -32.09 26.30
C ALA A 166 15.07 -30.68 26.53
N ALA A 167 15.59 -30.04 25.48
CA ALA A 167 16.14 -28.69 25.56
C ALA A 167 15.05 -27.60 25.50
N LYS A 168 13.99 -27.85 24.74
CA LYS A 168 12.91 -26.86 24.51
C LYS A 168 11.89 -26.83 25.64
N TYR A 169 11.63 -27.98 26.29
CA TYR A 169 10.57 -28.11 27.27
C TYR A 169 11.10 -28.66 28.61
N GLU A 170 10.65 -28.10 29.72
CA GLU A 170 10.97 -28.57 31.07
C GLU A 170 9.96 -29.63 31.54
N PHE A 171 10.38 -30.89 31.52
CA PHE A 171 9.62 -32.01 32.01
C PHE A 171 9.87 -32.23 33.51
N VAL A 172 8.83 -32.22 34.30
CA VAL A 172 8.89 -32.39 35.77
C VAL A 172 8.26 -33.70 36.24
N GLY A 173 7.71 -34.50 35.31
CA GLY A 173 7.06 -35.75 35.58
C GLY A 173 8.01 -36.88 35.99
N ARG A 174 7.46 -38.06 36.26
CA ARG A 174 8.21 -39.26 36.66
C ARG A 174 7.95 -40.45 35.76
N GLN A 175 7.00 -40.34 34.84
CA GLN A 175 6.65 -41.45 33.95
C GLN A 175 7.71 -41.57 32.86
N LEU A 176 8.18 -42.80 32.64
CA LEU A 176 9.18 -43.09 31.62
C LEU A 176 8.52 -43.13 30.24
N MET A 177 9.19 -42.60 29.22
CA MET A 177 8.74 -42.69 27.83
C MET A 177 9.77 -43.44 26.98
N SER A 178 9.30 -44.14 25.95
CA SER A 178 10.14 -44.70 24.90
C SER A 178 10.56 -43.60 23.90
N VAL A 179 11.54 -43.89 23.03
CA VAL A 179 11.95 -42.97 21.97
C VAL A 179 10.77 -42.65 21.04
N GLU A 180 9.97 -43.63 20.65
CA GLU A 180 8.79 -43.42 19.80
C GLU A 180 7.73 -42.53 20.47
N GLN A 181 7.49 -42.73 21.77
CA GLN A 181 6.62 -41.86 22.55
C GLN A 181 7.15 -40.42 22.66
N ALA A 182 8.49 -40.27 22.81
CA ALA A 182 9.12 -38.96 22.89
C ALA A 182 8.96 -38.18 21.58
N LEU A 183 9.07 -38.87 20.43
CA LEU A 183 8.83 -38.26 19.13
C LEU A 183 7.35 -37.82 18.94
N ALA A 184 6.41 -38.69 19.30
CA ALA A 184 4.98 -38.35 19.25
C ALA A 184 4.64 -37.18 20.18
N ILE A 185 5.21 -37.14 21.40
CA ILE A 185 5.01 -36.04 22.36
C ILE A 185 5.64 -34.73 21.82
N LYS A 186 6.79 -34.81 21.13
CA LYS A 186 7.40 -33.63 20.50
C LYS A 186 6.47 -33.04 19.45
N GLU A 187 5.95 -33.86 18.56
CA GLU A 187 5.01 -33.46 17.52
C GLU A 187 3.74 -32.83 18.13
N GLU A 188 3.16 -33.45 19.15
CA GLU A 188 2.01 -32.90 19.85
C GLU A 188 2.30 -31.53 20.49
N LEU A 189 3.43 -31.38 21.18
CA LEU A 189 3.83 -30.12 21.81
C LEU A 189 4.12 -29.00 20.78
N GLU A 190 4.73 -29.33 19.65
CA GLU A 190 4.98 -28.38 18.57
C GLU A 190 3.68 -27.92 17.90
N THR A 191 2.74 -28.84 17.71
CA THR A 191 1.38 -28.52 17.22
C THR A 191 0.64 -27.61 18.19
N ILE A 192 0.70 -27.91 19.50
CA ILE A 192 0.12 -27.03 20.53
C ILE A 192 0.74 -25.65 20.52
N ASP A 193 2.07 -25.53 20.45
CA ASP A 193 2.78 -24.24 20.36
C ASP A 193 2.36 -23.44 19.13
N LYS A 194 2.21 -24.10 17.97
CA LYS A 194 1.73 -23.50 16.72
C LYS A 194 0.31 -22.96 16.88
N LEU A 195 -0.60 -23.78 17.39
CA LEU A 195 -1.99 -23.39 17.63
C LEU A 195 -2.12 -22.26 18.66
N LEU A 196 -1.34 -22.28 19.73
CA LEU A 196 -1.32 -21.19 20.73
C LEU A 196 -0.90 -19.85 20.10
N LYS A 197 0.07 -19.84 19.19
CA LYS A 197 0.46 -18.64 18.44
C LYS A 197 -0.68 -18.18 17.53
N GLN A 198 -1.30 -19.09 16.77
CA GLN A 198 -2.43 -18.77 15.89
C GLN A 198 -3.63 -18.21 16.69
N LEU A 199 -3.98 -18.81 17.82
CA LEU A 199 -5.04 -18.30 18.72
C LEU A 199 -4.69 -16.91 19.28
N GLN A 200 -3.42 -16.67 19.62
CA GLN A 200 -2.99 -15.37 20.12
C GLN A 200 -3.05 -14.29 19.03
N GLU A 201 -2.74 -14.62 17.79
CA GLU A 201 -2.86 -13.72 16.64
C GLU A 201 -4.34 -13.48 16.30
N ALA A 202 -5.16 -14.54 16.25
CA ALA A 202 -6.60 -14.43 16.06
C ALA A 202 -7.28 -13.59 17.16
N ALA A 203 -6.83 -13.68 18.40
CA ALA A 203 -7.31 -12.85 19.49
C ALA A 203 -6.95 -11.36 19.35
N LYS A 204 -5.88 -11.01 18.63
CA LYS A 204 -5.48 -9.62 18.35
C LYS A 204 -6.18 -9.05 17.13
N THR A 205 -6.39 -9.86 16.10
CA THR A 205 -6.79 -9.42 14.76
C THR A 205 -8.22 -9.81 14.39
N ALA A 206 -8.88 -10.63 15.21
CA ALA A 206 -10.16 -11.31 14.92
C ALA A 206 -10.15 -12.15 13.63
N GLN A 207 -8.97 -12.54 13.15
CA GLN A 207 -8.80 -13.36 11.94
C GLN A 207 -8.83 -14.85 12.29
N ILE A 208 -10.01 -15.44 12.29
CA ILE A 208 -10.21 -16.87 12.61
C ILE A 208 -9.58 -17.77 11.52
N ALA A 209 -9.55 -17.31 10.28
CA ALA A 209 -8.97 -18.05 9.14
C ALA A 209 -7.46 -18.38 9.31
N ILE A 210 -6.77 -17.76 10.26
CA ILE A 210 -5.36 -18.07 10.58
C ILE A 210 -5.26 -19.38 11.38
N ILE A 211 -6.33 -19.80 12.06
CA ILE A 211 -6.34 -20.99 12.92
C ILE A 211 -6.49 -22.22 12.04
N ASP A 212 -5.56 -23.14 12.19
CA ASP A 212 -5.61 -24.45 11.55
C ASP A 212 -6.64 -25.33 12.24
N LEU A 213 -7.86 -25.36 11.69
CA LEU A 213 -8.97 -26.10 12.26
C LEU A 213 -8.76 -27.61 12.20
N GLU A 214 -7.99 -28.10 11.23
CA GLU A 214 -7.68 -29.53 11.08
C GLU A 214 -6.75 -30.00 12.20
N GLU A 215 -5.69 -29.25 12.47
CA GLU A 215 -4.81 -29.53 13.61
C GLU A 215 -5.53 -29.31 14.95
N LEU A 216 -6.38 -28.30 15.07
CA LEU A 216 -7.16 -28.02 16.29
C LEU A 216 -8.17 -29.13 16.60
N SER A 217 -8.71 -29.81 15.59
CA SER A 217 -9.68 -30.90 15.75
C SER A 217 -9.15 -32.08 16.56
N GLN A 218 -7.82 -32.22 16.67
CA GLN A 218 -7.20 -33.27 17.51
C GLN A 218 -7.33 -32.99 19.01
N PHE A 219 -7.61 -31.75 19.40
CA PHE A 219 -7.62 -31.28 20.78
C PHE A 219 -8.98 -30.75 21.24
N ALA A 220 -9.76 -30.16 20.32
CA ALA A 220 -11.02 -29.51 20.62
C ALA A 220 -12.23 -30.43 20.36
N ASP A 221 -13.29 -30.23 21.14
CA ASP A 221 -14.56 -30.93 20.94
C ASP A 221 -15.27 -30.37 19.68
N GLU A 222 -16.15 -31.23 19.09
CA GLU A 222 -16.90 -30.90 17.87
C GLU A 222 -17.74 -29.61 18.02
N GLU A 223 -18.35 -29.39 19.20
CA GLU A 223 -19.11 -28.20 19.55
C GLU A 223 -18.25 -26.91 19.50
N GLN A 224 -16.98 -26.99 19.94
CA GLN A 224 -16.04 -25.86 19.91
C GLN A 224 -15.60 -25.52 18.49
N LEU A 225 -15.41 -26.53 17.64
CA LEU A 225 -15.06 -26.35 16.23
C LEU A 225 -16.23 -25.76 15.43
N GLU A 226 -17.46 -26.28 15.66
CA GLU A 226 -18.66 -25.70 15.05
C GLU A 226 -18.87 -24.24 15.48
N GLY A 227 -18.61 -23.93 16.75
CA GLY A 227 -18.64 -22.55 17.26
C GLY A 227 -17.66 -21.65 16.54
N LEU A 228 -16.42 -22.09 16.32
CA LEU A 228 -15.44 -21.30 15.54
C LEU A 228 -15.86 -21.10 14.09
N ALA A 229 -16.39 -22.12 13.43
CA ALA A 229 -16.89 -22.02 12.06
C ALA A 229 -18.09 -21.05 11.96
N GLN A 230 -18.95 -20.97 12.98
CA GLN A 230 -20.02 -19.99 13.05
C GLN A 230 -19.45 -18.56 13.22
N PHE A 231 -18.46 -18.38 14.09
CA PHE A 231 -17.79 -17.10 14.26
C PHE A 231 -17.08 -16.64 12.97
N GLN A 232 -16.43 -17.56 12.26
CA GLN A 232 -15.84 -17.24 10.95
C GLN A 232 -16.87 -16.70 9.97
N LYS A 233 -18.04 -17.35 9.86
CA LYS A 233 -19.14 -16.86 9.02
C LYS A 233 -19.66 -15.49 9.46
N GLN A 234 -19.72 -15.24 10.76
CA GLN A 234 -20.13 -13.92 11.29
C GLN A 234 -19.10 -12.84 10.94
N VAL A 235 -17.80 -13.14 11.05
CA VAL A 235 -16.72 -12.22 10.63
C VAL A 235 -16.85 -11.90 9.14
N GLU A 236 -16.99 -12.91 8.30
CA GLU A 236 -17.16 -12.75 6.85
C GLU A 236 -18.39 -11.90 6.51
N GLN A 237 -19.52 -12.13 7.17
CA GLN A 237 -20.74 -11.34 6.98
C GLN A 237 -20.56 -9.89 7.43
N LEU A 238 -19.92 -9.65 8.58
CA LEU A 238 -19.63 -8.32 9.09
C LEU A 238 -18.70 -7.57 8.14
N MET A 239 -17.63 -8.22 7.68
CA MET A 239 -16.71 -7.62 6.71
C MET A 239 -17.40 -7.29 5.39
N ARG A 240 -18.26 -8.18 4.92
CA ARG A 240 -19.05 -7.94 3.70
C ARG A 240 -19.94 -6.71 3.83
N GLN A 241 -20.67 -6.58 4.93
CA GLN A 241 -21.50 -5.40 5.18
C GLN A 241 -20.68 -4.11 5.26
N MET A 242 -19.53 -4.16 5.93
CA MET A 242 -18.62 -3.01 6.00
C MET A 242 -18.01 -2.66 4.64
N ALA A 243 -17.66 -3.66 3.84
CA ALA A 243 -17.12 -3.48 2.50
C ALA A 243 -18.14 -2.77 1.58
N GLU A 244 -19.38 -3.24 1.57
CA GLU A 244 -20.48 -2.61 0.82
C GLU A 244 -20.74 -1.17 1.26
N GLN A 245 -20.74 -0.90 2.57
CA GLN A 245 -20.89 0.46 3.11
C GLN A 245 -19.76 1.41 2.69
N GLN A 246 -18.54 0.89 2.50
CA GLN A 246 -17.38 1.66 2.05
C GLN A 246 -17.23 1.70 0.52
N GLY A 247 -18.18 1.15 -0.22
CA GLY A 247 -18.21 1.20 -1.67
C GLY A 247 -17.37 0.13 -2.36
N LEU A 248 -17.15 -1.02 -1.72
CA LEU A 248 -16.61 -2.20 -2.35
C LEU A 248 -17.77 -3.08 -2.82
N GLU A 249 -17.87 -3.33 -4.13
CA GLU A 249 -18.91 -4.20 -4.69
C GLU A 249 -18.36 -5.61 -4.91
N ARG A 250 -19.19 -6.60 -4.63
CA ARG A 250 -18.82 -7.99 -4.82
C ARG A 250 -18.95 -8.40 -6.30
N SER A 251 -17.85 -8.91 -6.87
CA SER A 251 -17.78 -9.61 -8.14
C SER A 251 -17.88 -11.13 -7.95
N ARG A 252 -17.88 -11.90 -9.05
CA ARG A 252 -17.91 -13.38 -8.98
C ARG A 252 -16.69 -13.97 -8.29
N ASN A 253 -15.54 -13.32 -8.38
CA ASN A 253 -14.24 -13.81 -7.90
C ASN A 253 -13.66 -12.98 -6.74
N GLY A 254 -14.30 -11.89 -6.30
CA GLY A 254 -13.78 -11.04 -5.24
C GLY A 254 -14.48 -9.69 -5.14
N TYR A 255 -13.75 -8.67 -4.73
CA TYR A 255 -14.27 -7.31 -4.58
C TYR A 255 -13.78 -6.39 -5.69
N GLN A 256 -14.69 -5.55 -6.19
CA GLN A 256 -14.39 -4.47 -7.15
C GLN A 256 -14.53 -3.11 -6.48
N LEU A 257 -13.69 -2.17 -6.90
CA LEU A 257 -13.69 -0.80 -6.39
C LEU A 257 -14.71 0.05 -7.13
N THR A 258 -15.69 0.57 -6.40
CA THR A 258 -16.62 1.56 -6.95
C THR A 258 -15.98 2.95 -7.00
N PRO A 259 -16.57 3.90 -7.79
CA PRO A 259 -16.15 5.29 -7.76
C PRO A 259 -16.21 5.94 -6.36
N GLN A 260 -17.07 5.43 -5.46
CA GLN A 260 -17.14 5.88 -4.09
C GLN A 260 -15.91 5.44 -3.29
N ALA A 261 -15.52 4.16 -3.37
CA ALA A 261 -14.31 3.65 -2.74
C ALA A 261 -13.07 4.39 -3.23
N TYR A 262 -13.01 4.67 -4.54
CA TYR A 262 -11.93 5.44 -5.15
C TYR A 262 -11.79 6.84 -4.52
N ARG A 263 -12.89 7.59 -4.37
CA ARG A 263 -12.89 8.92 -3.73
C ARG A 263 -12.49 8.85 -2.25
N LEU A 264 -12.96 7.83 -1.53
CA LEU A 264 -12.59 7.61 -0.13
C LEU A 264 -11.08 7.36 0.02
N PHE A 265 -10.51 6.52 -0.84
CA PHE A 265 -9.08 6.25 -0.83
C PHE A 265 -8.26 7.50 -1.15
N GLN A 266 -8.61 8.22 -2.22
CA GLN A 266 -7.95 9.49 -2.55
C GLN A 266 -8.00 10.49 -1.39
N GLY A 267 -9.17 10.61 -0.73
CA GLY A 267 -9.33 11.48 0.43
C GLY A 267 -8.41 11.10 1.59
N LYS A 268 -8.35 9.81 1.94
CA LYS A 268 -7.45 9.30 2.99
C LYS A 268 -5.97 9.44 2.63
N LEU A 269 -5.61 9.21 1.38
CA LEU A 269 -4.24 9.39 0.90
C LEU A 269 -3.81 10.85 1.03
N LEU A 270 -4.65 11.79 0.61
CA LEU A 270 -4.39 13.23 0.77
C LEU A 270 -4.32 13.62 2.25
N GLU A 271 -5.24 13.15 3.09
CA GLU A 271 -5.21 13.42 4.53
C GLU A 271 -3.91 12.93 5.17
N LYS A 272 -3.45 11.73 4.82
CA LYS A 272 -2.17 11.18 5.29
C LYS A 272 -0.99 12.05 4.86
N ILE A 273 -0.96 12.50 3.61
CA ILE A 273 0.08 13.39 3.07
C ILE A 273 0.06 14.72 3.81
N PHE A 274 -1.10 15.35 3.96
CA PHE A 274 -1.22 16.65 4.63
C PHE A 274 -0.95 16.58 6.13
N SER A 275 -1.34 15.51 6.82
CA SER A 275 -1.04 15.33 8.24
C SER A 275 0.46 15.22 8.50
N GLN A 276 1.18 14.51 7.65
CA GLN A 276 2.64 14.39 7.73
C GLN A 276 3.35 15.71 7.43
N LEU A 277 2.82 16.52 6.50
CA LEU A 277 3.34 17.84 6.18
C LEU A 277 3.13 18.86 7.30
N GLN A 278 2.02 18.79 8.03
CA GLN A 278 1.81 19.64 9.22
C GLN A 278 2.85 19.38 10.30
N ALA A 279 3.31 18.14 10.44
CA ALA A 279 4.36 17.79 11.39
C ALA A 279 5.75 18.31 10.99
N SER A 280 5.97 18.61 9.71
CA SER A 280 7.27 19.10 9.17
C SER A 280 7.31 20.60 8.85
N ARG A 281 6.25 21.34 9.16
CA ARG A 281 6.13 22.78 8.84
C ARG A 281 7.06 23.67 9.67
N SER A 282 8.28 23.83 9.19
CA SER A 282 9.10 25.04 9.41
C SER A 282 9.53 25.71 8.09
N GLY A 283 8.82 25.54 6.99
CA GLY A 283 9.15 26.04 5.67
C GLY A 283 8.09 26.97 5.10
N ARG A 284 8.53 28.17 4.76
CA ARG A 284 7.88 29.29 4.08
C ARG A 284 6.79 28.88 3.08
N HIS A 285 5.52 28.95 3.48
CA HIS A 285 4.46 29.24 2.54
C HIS A 285 4.08 30.71 2.70
N GLN A 286 4.40 31.52 1.72
CA GLN A 286 3.81 32.84 1.57
C GLN A 286 2.29 32.64 1.42
N GLY A 287 1.52 33.46 2.11
CA GLY A 287 0.07 33.42 2.07
C GLY A 287 -0.49 33.54 0.63
N PRO A 288 -1.79 33.39 0.46
CA PRO A 288 -2.42 33.45 -0.86
C PRO A 288 -2.00 34.73 -1.57
N ILE A 289 -1.56 34.60 -2.83
CA ILE A 289 -1.29 35.74 -3.69
C ILE A 289 -2.66 36.39 -3.96
N LEU A 290 -2.90 37.52 -3.30
CA LEU A 290 -4.09 38.33 -3.51
C LEU A 290 -3.92 39.08 -4.83
N GLY A 291 -4.88 38.97 -5.74
CA GLY A 291 -4.85 39.63 -7.04
C GLY A 291 -6.15 39.38 -7.83
N ASP A 292 -6.32 40.03 -8.97
CA ASP A 292 -7.49 39.87 -9.84
C ASP A 292 -7.55 38.47 -10.43
N GLY A 293 -8.24 37.56 -9.75
CA GLY A 293 -8.36 36.15 -10.11
C GLY A 293 -9.82 35.72 -10.29
N ALA A 294 -9.98 34.49 -10.82
CA ALA A 294 -11.30 33.92 -11.11
C ALA A 294 -11.98 33.24 -9.91
N VAL A 295 -11.30 33.06 -8.77
CA VAL A 295 -11.82 32.36 -7.59
C VAL A 295 -12.11 33.38 -6.49
N GLU A 296 -13.38 33.54 -6.17
CA GLU A 296 -13.84 34.38 -5.06
C GLU A 296 -13.51 33.74 -3.72
N LEU A 297 -12.93 34.53 -2.83
CA LEU A 297 -12.69 34.15 -1.43
C LEU A 297 -13.90 34.60 -0.57
N GLN A 298 -14.13 33.96 0.56
CA GLN A 298 -15.15 34.40 1.52
C GLN A 298 -14.79 35.71 2.22
N THR A 299 -13.56 36.20 2.07
CA THR A 299 -13.10 37.48 2.62
C THR A 299 -13.37 38.59 1.63
N THR A 300 -13.94 39.68 2.11
CA THR A 300 -14.28 40.87 1.34
C THR A 300 -13.31 42.01 1.62
N LYS A 301 -13.30 43.02 0.76
CA LYS A 301 -12.65 44.32 0.94
C LYS A 301 -13.58 45.44 0.49
N ASP A 302 -13.33 46.67 0.94
CA ASP A 302 -14.02 47.84 0.45
C ASP A 302 -13.61 48.11 -1.02
N TYR A 303 -14.53 48.65 -1.80
CA TYR A 303 -14.33 48.98 -3.20
C TYR A 303 -13.29 50.09 -3.38
N GLU A 304 -12.30 49.86 -4.21
CA GLU A 304 -11.36 50.85 -4.68
C GLU A 304 -11.58 51.13 -6.18
N PHE A 305 -11.33 52.39 -6.60
CA PHE A 305 -11.53 52.74 -8.00
C PHE A 305 -10.62 51.92 -8.92
N GLY A 306 -11.23 51.14 -9.81
CA GLY A 306 -10.56 50.19 -10.70
C GLY A 306 -10.84 48.72 -10.39
N ASP A 307 -11.48 48.42 -9.25
CA ASP A 307 -11.91 47.06 -8.93
C ASP A 307 -13.08 46.62 -9.83
N SER A 308 -13.15 45.31 -10.12
CA SER A 308 -14.20 44.73 -10.93
C SER A 308 -15.52 44.59 -10.13
N VAL A 309 -16.55 45.31 -10.55
CA VAL A 309 -17.89 45.20 -9.95
C VAL A 309 -18.57 43.83 -10.17
N THR A 310 -18.01 42.96 -11.01
CA THR A 310 -18.55 41.59 -11.20
C THR A 310 -18.36 40.71 -9.96
N GLN A 311 -17.49 41.11 -9.06
CA GLN A 311 -17.17 40.38 -7.83
C GLN A 311 -17.78 41.06 -6.59
N MET A 312 -18.80 41.89 -6.78
CA MET A 312 -19.46 42.62 -5.70
C MET A 312 -20.28 41.67 -4.81
N ASP A 313 -20.07 41.74 -3.51
CA ASP A 313 -20.98 41.12 -2.53
C ASP A 313 -22.27 41.92 -2.45
N ILE A 314 -23.25 41.52 -3.28
CA ILE A 314 -24.52 42.21 -3.40
C ILE A 314 -25.28 42.31 -2.06
N PRO A 315 -25.43 41.22 -1.25
CA PRO A 315 -26.08 41.29 0.04
C PRO A 315 -25.44 42.30 0.99
N GLN A 316 -24.12 42.24 1.16
CA GLN A 316 -23.42 43.14 2.08
C GLN A 316 -23.42 44.59 1.61
N THR A 317 -23.28 44.82 0.30
CA THR A 317 -23.38 46.15 -0.32
C THR A 317 -24.76 46.80 -0.07
N LEU A 318 -25.84 46.03 -0.24
CA LEU A 318 -27.18 46.53 0.03
C LEU A 318 -27.43 46.83 1.51
N ILE A 319 -26.90 46.00 2.41
CA ILE A 319 -26.97 46.24 3.85
C ILE A 319 -26.24 47.54 4.21
N ASN A 320 -25.04 47.76 3.69
CA ASN A 320 -24.26 48.97 3.93
C ASN A 320 -25.03 50.22 3.44
N ALA A 321 -25.58 50.16 2.24
CA ALA A 321 -26.40 51.26 1.68
C ALA A 321 -27.64 51.58 2.53
N MET A 322 -28.35 50.55 3.01
CA MET A 322 -29.49 50.71 3.90
C MET A 322 -29.11 51.33 5.24
N LEU A 323 -27.99 50.89 5.83
CA LEU A 323 -27.49 51.43 7.10
C LEU A 323 -27.05 52.88 6.95
N ARG A 324 -26.41 53.27 5.85
CA ARG A 324 -26.03 54.65 5.57
C ARG A 324 -27.27 55.53 5.36
N GLU A 325 -28.26 55.13 4.52
CA GLU A 325 -29.49 55.90 4.36
C GLU A 325 -30.28 56.07 5.65
N ALA A 326 -30.31 55.02 6.50
CA ALA A 326 -30.93 55.12 7.82
C ALA A 326 -30.22 56.11 8.75
N SER A 327 -28.86 56.16 8.72
CA SER A 327 -28.10 57.13 9.51
C SER A 327 -28.24 58.55 8.97
N GLU A 328 -28.24 58.77 7.67
CA GLU A 328 -28.48 60.08 7.02
C GLU A 328 -29.88 60.64 7.38
N GLN A 329 -30.91 59.77 7.44
CA GLN A 329 -32.28 60.16 7.84
C GLN A 329 -32.36 60.54 9.33
N VAL A 330 -31.57 59.93 10.22
CA VAL A 330 -31.52 60.26 11.63
C VAL A 330 -30.85 61.62 11.84
N ASP A 331 -29.76 61.91 11.13
CA ASP A 331 -29.06 63.20 11.20
C ASP A 331 -29.89 64.35 10.63
N GLU A 332 -30.64 64.15 9.50
CA GLU A 332 -31.58 65.14 8.99
C GLU A 332 -32.77 65.40 9.96
N SER A 333 -33.21 64.37 10.69
CA SER A 333 -34.31 64.51 11.66
C SER A 333 -33.93 65.26 12.93
N LEU A 334 -32.66 65.38 13.26
CA LEU A 334 -32.13 66.11 14.41
C LEU A 334 -31.80 67.60 14.08
N GLY A 335 -31.77 67.98 12.77
CA GLY A 335 -31.35 69.30 12.33
C GLY A 335 -32.50 70.29 12.01
N ASP A 336 -33.71 69.90 11.73
CA ASP A 336 -34.79 70.87 11.38
C ASP A 336 -36.21 70.29 11.64
N SER A 337 -36.97 70.93 12.51
CA SER A 337 -38.29 70.50 13.00
C SER A 337 -39.46 70.76 12.02
N ASN A 338 -39.23 70.96 10.73
CA ASN A 338 -40.25 71.35 9.79
C ASN A 338 -40.25 70.58 8.43
N VAL A 339 -39.67 69.40 8.35
CA VAL A 339 -39.73 68.60 7.09
C VAL A 339 -40.79 67.52 7.21
N ARG A 340 -41.84 67.62 6.38
CA ARG A 340 -42.87 66.56 6.20
C ARG A 340 -42.18 65.28 5.65
N PRO A 341 -42.53 64.06 6.17
CA PRO A 341 -42.00 62.85 5.62
C PRO A 341 -42.40 62.70 4.15
N ARG A 342 -41.44 62.70 3.27
CA ARG A 342 -41.64 62.32 1.86
C ARG A 342 -42.00 60.84 1.78
N SER A 343 -43.30 60.55 1.59
CA SER A 343 -43.78 59.25 1.20
C SER A 343 -43.56 59.07 -0.31
N ASP A 344 -42.35 58.87 -0.72
CA ASP A 344 -42.09 58.40 -2.07
C ASP A 344 -41.09 57.24 -1.97
N ARG A 345 -41.39 56.15 -2.69
CA ARG A 345 -40.61 54.90 -2.69
C ARG A 345 -39.14 55.23 -2.88
N SER A 346 -38.36 55.20 -1.80
CA SER A 346 -36.94 55.47 -1.86
C SER A 346 -36.27 54.39 -2.67
N THR A 347 -35.89 54.73 -3.89
CA THR A 347 -34.95 53.92 -4.65
C THR A 347 -33.63 53.99 -3.92
N LEU A 348 -33.20 52.86 -3.32
CA LEU A 348 -31.91 52.72 -2.64
C LEU A 348 -30.81 53.17 -3.59
N ARG A 349 -30.06 54.22 -3.23
CA ARG A 349 -28.95 54.74 -4.03
C ARG A 349 -27.62 54.20 -3.49
N LEU A 350 -26.96 53.35 -4.29
CA LEU A 350 -25.64 52.86 -3.97
C LEU A 350 -24.60 53.97 -4.16
N LYS A 351 -23.75 54.16 -3.16
CA LYS A 351 -22.54 54.98 -3.26
C LYS A 351 -21.29 54.08 -3.34
N PRO A 352 -20.16 54.53 -3.88
CA PRO A 352 -18.94 53.75 -3.90
C PRO A 352 -18.50 53.20 -2.53
N GLU A 353 -18.81 53.94 -1.48
CA GLU A 353 -18.48 53.61 -0.07
C GLU A 353 -19.31 52.43 0.48
N ASP A 354 -20.44 52.11 -0.14
CA ASP A 354 -21.31 51.01 0.23
C ASP A 354 -20.83 49.69 -0.37
N ILE A 355 -20.04 49.77 -1.45
CA ILE A 355 -19.66 48.63 -2.27
C ILE A 355 -18.58 47.80 -1.60
N VAL A 356 -18.86 46.53 -1.44
CA VAL A 356 -17.93 45.54 -0.91
C VAL A 356 -17.67 44.51 -1.98
N ILE A 357 -16.41 44.17 -2.16
CA ILE A 357 -15.94 43.25 -3.20
C ILE A 357 -15.30 42.01 -2.57
N HIS A 358 -15.62 40.84 -3.07
CA HIS A 358 -14.92 39.60 -2.71
C HIS A 358 -13.46 39.69 -3.14
N ARG A 359 -12.54 39.38 -2.23
CA ARG A 359 -11.15 39.19 -2.57
C ARG A 359 -11.02 37.98 -3.47
N THR A 360 -10.22 38.06 -4.50
CA THR A 360 -10.00 36.98 -5.44
C THR A 360 -8.62 36.41 -5.30
N ARG A 361 -8.50 35.12 -5.58
CA ARG A 361 -7.23 34.41 -5.66
C ARG A 361 -6.94 34.16 -7.14
N ASN A 362 -5.77 34.57 -7.58
CA ASN A 362 -5.29 34.15 -8.88
C ASN A 362 -4.78 32.72 -8.75
N ASN A 363 -5.50 31.75 -9.28
CA ASN A 363 -5.03 30.38 -9.46
C ASN A 363 -4.41 30.32 -10.85
N PRO A 364 -3.06 30.37 -10.99
CA PRO A 364 -2.46 30.19 -12.29
C PRO A 364 -2.84 28.79 -12.78
N LYS A 365 -3.50 28.73 -13.93
CA LYS A 365 -3.77 27.47 -14.60
C LYS A 365 -2.43 26.79 -14.89
N CYS A 366 -2.29 25.56 -14.48
CA CYS A 366 -1.12 24.75 -14.72
C CYS A 366 -1.47 23.60 -15.67
N ALA A 367 -0.56 23.23 -16.56
CA ALA A 367 -0.64 22.03 -17.36
C ALA A 367 0.48 21.08 -16.94
N THR A 368 0.11 19.91 -16.45
CA THR A 368 1.03 18.89 -15.94
C THR A 368 0.88 17.61 -16.74
N ALA A 369 2.00 17.06 -17.25
CA ALA A 369 2.07 15.69 -17.72
C ALA A 369 2.93 14.86 -16.75
N VAL A 370 2.43 13.72 -16.31
CA VAL A 370 3.13 12.82 -15.42
C VAL A 370 3.56 11.59 -16.22
N LEU A 371 4.85 11.43 -16.40
CA LEU A 371 5.46 10.31 -17.10
C LEU A 371 5.81 9.25 -16.06
N MET A 372 5.14 8.12 -16.12
CA MET A 372 5.26 7.03 -15.17
C MET A 372 6.05 5.89 -15.80
N ASP A 373 7.24 5.63 -15.29
CA ASP A 373 8.03 4.50 -15.72
C ASP A 373 7.37 3.19 -15.31
N MET A 374 7.08 2.35 -16.31
CA MET A 374 6.55 0.99 -16.18
C MET A 374 7.44 -0.01 -16.90
N SER A 375 8.72 0.30 -17.04
CA SER A 375 9.74 -0.61 -17.56
C SER A 375 9.92 -1.83 -16.64
N GLY A 376 10.68 -2.81 -17.10
CA GLY A 376 10.86 -4.07 -16.37
C GLY A 376 11.52 -3.91 -14.99
N SER A 377 12.41 -2.93 -14.83
CA SER A 377 13.12 -2.61 -13.58
C SER A 377 12.19 -2.12 -12.47
N MET A 378 11.10 -1.46 -12.80
CA MET A 378 10.13 -0.93 -11.83
C MET A 378 9.42 -2.01 -10.99
N ARG A 379 9.56 -3.28 -11.37
CA ARG A 379 9.04 -4.42 -10.61
C ARG A 379 9.83 -4.67 -9.33
N TYR A 380 11.12 -4.33 -9.33
CA TYR A 380 11.98 -4.50 -8.16
C TYR A 380 11.51 -3.61 -7.02
N ASP A 381 11.46 -4.16 -5.81
CA ASP A 381 11.01 -3.48 -4.57
C ASP A 381 9.60 -2.86 -4.67
N GLY A 382 8.80 -3.19 -5.68
CA GLY A 382 7.46 -2.67 -5.87
C GLY A 382 7.40 -1.17 -6.14
N LEU A 383 8.42 -0.59 -6.78
CA LEU A 383 8.52 0.86 -7.06
C LEU A 383 7.30 1.40 -7.81
N TYR A 384 6.75 0.63 -8.76
CA TYR A 384 5.55 0.99 -9.52
C TYR A 384 4.33 1.27 -8.63
N VAL A 385 4.20 0.63 -7.47
CA VAL A 385 3.11 0.88 -6.52
C VAL A 385 3.19 2.32 -5.99
N SER A 386 4.40 2.76 -5.66
CA SER A 386 4.63 4.14 -5.18
C SER A 386 4.36 5.18 -6.27
N VAL A 387 4.72 4.88 -7.53
CA VAL A 387 4.40 5.74 -8.69
C VAL A 387 2.89 5.90 -8.85
N LYS A 388 2.14 4.80 -8.78
CA LYS A 388 0.68 4.81 -8.85
C LYS A 388 0.04 5.60 -7.70
N ARG A 389 0.53 5.44 -6.47
CA ARG A 389 0.07 6.24 -5.31
C ARG A 389 0.26 7.73 -5.54
N MET A 390 1.44 8.13 -6.05
CA MET A 390 1.70 9.53 -6.39
C MET A 390 0.74 10.06 -7.46
N ALA A 391 0.49 9.27 -8.52
CA ALA A 391 -0.45 9.64 -9.57
C ALA A 391 -1.88 9.85 -9.00
N LEU A 392 -2.35 8.94 -8.14
CA LEU A 392 -3.65 9.05 -7.47
C LEU A 392 -3.74 10.29 -6.58
N ALA A 393 -2.68 10.59 -5.83
CA ALA A 393 -2.62 11.76 -4.96
C ALA A 393 -2.63 13.06 -5.77
N LEU A 394 -1.88 13.12 -6.87
CA LEU A 394 -1.87 14.28 -7.79
C LEU A 394 -3.25 14.51 -8.42
N ASP A 395 -3.91 13.45 -8.91
CA ASP A 395 -5.26 13.56 -9.46
C ASP A 395 -6.27 14.08 -8.43
N GLY A 396 -6.23 13.53 -7.22
CA GLY A 396 -7.10 13.96 -6.12
C GLY A 396 -6.87 15.41 -5.72
N LEU A 397 -5.61 15.84 -5.62
CA LEU A 397 -5.22 17.22 -5.31
C LEU A 397 -5.71 18.19 -6.38
N ILE A 398 -5.42 17.88 -7.65
CA ILE A 398 -5.76 18.78 -8.77
C ILE A 398 -7.28 18.90 -8.90
N ARG A 399 -8.03 17.80 -8.83
CA ARG A 399 -9.50 17.85 -8.91
C ARG A 399 -10.16 18.63 -7.77
N LYS A 400 -9.57 18.56 -6.57
CA LYS A 400 -10.13 19.19 -5.38
C LYS A 400 -9.75 20.66 -5.25
N GLU A 401 -8.46 20.98 -5.41
CA GLU A 401 -7.90 22.29 -5.12
C GLU A 401 -7.71 23.15 -6.38
N TYR A 402 -7.52 22.52 -7.55
CA TYR A 402 -7.19 23.18 -8.82
C TYR A 402 -8.01 22.64 -9.99
N PRO A 403 -9.35 22.70 -9.94
CA PRO A 403 -10.22 22.06 -10.93
C PRO A 403 -10.09 22.62 -12.35
N GLY A 404 -9.36 23.72 -12.52
CA GLY A 404 -9.05 24.31 -13.83
C GLY A 404 -7.74 23.85 -14.46
N ASP A 405 -6.93 23.08 -13.73
CA ASP A 405 -5.64 22.63 -14.21
C ASP A 405 -5.77 21.39 -15.11
N PHE A 406 -4.85 21.31 -16.08
CA PHE A 406 -4.75 20.15 -16.95
C PHE A 406 -3.78 19.11 -16.38
N LEU A 407 -4.22 17.86 -16.32
CA LEU A 407 -3.40 16.74 -15.89
C LEU A 407 -3.52 15.58 -16.88
N GLN A 408 -2.38 15.06 -17.35
CA GLN A 408 -2.30 13.90 -18.22
C GLN A 408 -1.28 12.90 -17.66
N PHE A 409 -1.71 11.64 -17.53
CA PHE A 409 -0.81 10.54 -17.20
C PHE A 409 -0.33 9.85 -18.48
N ILE A 410 0.95 9.48 -18.49
CA ILE A 410 1.60 8.80 -19.62
C ILE A 410 2.36 7.61 -19.03
N GLU A 411 2.01 6.41 -19.46
CA GLU A 411 2.80 5.21 -19.24
C GLU A 411 4.05 5.26 -20.13
N MET A 412 5.19 4.98 -19.53
CA MET A 412 6.47 4.93 -20.23
C MET A 412 7.09 3.55 -20.09
N ALA A 413 7.39 2.95 -21.23
CA ALA A 413 8.15 1.71 -21.38
C ALA A 413 8.91 1.79 -22.71
N SER A 414 9.05 0.70 -23.51
CA SER A 414 9.62 0.80 -24.87
C SER A 414 8.85 1.79 -25.75
N PHE A 415 7.53 1.89 -25.50
CA PHE A 415 6.65 2.90 -26.06
C PHE A 415 6.01 3.72 -24.94
N ALA A 416 5.74 4.99 -25.23
CA ALA A 416 4.95 5.83 -24.34
C ALA A 416 3.49 5.86 -24.82
N ARG A 417 2.54 5.82 -23.87
CA ARG A 417 1.09 5.85 -24.16
C ARG A 417 0.36 6.73 -23.14
N PRO A 418 -0.64 7.51 -23.58
CA PRO A 418 -1.48 8.22 -22.65
C PRO A 418 -2.37 7.22 -21.89
N VAL A 419 -2.54 7.45 -20.61
CA VAL A 419 -3.34 6.59 -19.73
C VAL A 419 -4.42 7.41 -19.06
N PRO A 420 -5.69 7.02 -19.14
CA PRO A 420 -6.75 7.60 -18.34
C PRO A 420 -6.51 7.32 -16.85
N MET A 421 -6.96 8.21 -15.98
CA MET A 421 -6.75 8.05 -14.53
C MET A 421 -7.35 6.74 -13.98
N GLY A 422 -8.49 6.31 -14.50
CA GLY A 422 -9.13 5.04 -14.10
C GLY A 422 -8.24 3.82 -14.32
N ASP A 423 -7.41 3.85 -15.37
CA ASP A 423 -6.56 2.72 -15.76
C ASP A 423 -5.18 2.76 -15.08
N VAL A 424 -4.81 3.86 -14.40
CA VAL A 424 -3.52 3.97 -13.69
C VAL A 424 -3.39 2.89 -12.62
N VAL A 425 -4.48 2.55 -11.97
CA VAL A 425 -4.49 1.56 -10.89
C VAL A 425 -4.18 0.15 -11.42
N SER A 426 -4.64 -0.18 -12.62
CA SER A 426 -4.43 -1.47 -13.27
C SER A 426 -3.07 -1.62 -13.96
N LEU A 427 -2.32 -0.54 -14.15
CA LEU A 427 -0.99 -0.60 -14.78
C LEU A 427 -0.05 -1.54 -14.02
N LEU A 428 0.71 -2.34 -14.77
CA LEU A 428 1.76 -3.20 -14.25
C LEU A 428 3.05 -2.98 -15.02
N PRO A 429 4.23 -3.15 -14.38
CA PRO A 429 5.50 -3.12 -15.07
C PRO A 429 5.57 -4.16 -16.18
N LYS A 430 6.12 -3.78 -17.31
CA LYS A 430 6.21 -4.67 -18.48
C LYS A 430 7.06 -5.91 -18.16
N PRO A 431 6.67 -7.08 -18.66
CA PRO A 431 7.44 -8.30 -18.44
C PRO A 431 8.78 -8.21 -19.17
N VAL A 432 9.85 -8.62 -18.51
CA VAL A 432 11.17 -8.75 -19.11
C VAL A 432 11.15 -9.95 -20.06
N THR A 433 11.42 -9.75 -21.33
CA THR A 433 11.40 -10.78 -22.37
C THR A 433 12.78 -11.14 -22.89
N ILE A 434 13.79 -10.28 -22.65
CA ILE A 434 15.19 -10.50 -23.02
C ILE A 434 16.03 -10.41 -21.76
N PHE A 435 16.83 -11.45 -21.50
CA PHE A 435 17.69 -11.56 -20.31
C PHE A 435 19.18 -11.40 -20.62
N ASP A 436 19.51 -11.10 -21.89
CA ASP A 436 20.89 -10.89 -22.29
C ASP A 436 21.49 -9.65 -21.60
N PRO A 437 22.73 -9.72 -21.10
CA PRO A 437 23.38 -8.60 -20.42
C PRO A 437 23.69 -7.43 -21.37
N VAL A 438 23.69 -7.66 -22.66
CA VAL A 438 23.90 -6.61 -23.69
C VAL A 438 22.87 -6.80 -24.79
N VAL A 439 22.04 -5.80 -24.99
CA VAL A 439 21.02 -5.77 -26.05
C VAL A 439 21.31 -4.60 -27.00
N ARG A 440 21.32 -4.87 -28.29
CA ARG A 440 21.49 -3.89 -29.36
C ARG A 440 20.52 -4.25 -30.49
N LEU A 441 19.29 -3.74 -30.40
CA LEU A 441 18.23 -4.01 -31.36
C LEU A 441 17.82 -2.70 -32.05
N ARG A 442 17.49 -2.80 -33.32
CA ARG A 442 16.89 -1.76 -34.15
C ARG A 442 15.66 -2.32 -34.83
N ALA A 443 14.56 -1.60 -34.80
CA ALA A 443 13.32 -1.95 -35.47
C ALA A 443 12.81 -0.76 -36.28
N ASP A 444 12.60 -0.95 -37.57
CA ASP A 444 11.98 0.07 -38.44
C ASP A 444 10.46 -0.01 -38.28
N MET A 445 9.90 0.94 -37.52
CA MET A 445 8.46 1.02 -37.26
C MET A 445 7.64 1.57 -38.42
N SER A 446 8.28 1.96 -39.55
CA SER A 446 7.58 2.26 -40.80
C SER A 446 7.19 1.01 -41.58
N ASN A 447 7.81 -0.13 -41.28
CA ASN A 447 7.48 -1.41 -41.89
C ASN A 447 6.16 -1.94 -41.32
N ALA A 448 5.16 -2.14 -42.17
CA ALA A 448 3.84 -2.65 -41.77
C ALA A 448 3.87 -4.07 -41.16
N ASP A 449 4.92 -4.84 -41.45
CA ASP A 449 5.10 -6.20 -40.92
C ASP A 449 5.59 -6.21 -39.46
N ILE A 450 6.11 -5.09 -38.96
CA ILE A 450 6.62 -4.94 -37.60
C ILE A 450 5.57 -4.25 -36.72
N THR A 451 4.97 -5.00 -35.83
CA THR A 451 3.98 -4.48 -34.88
C THR A 451 4.61 -4.22 -33.52
N GLU A 452 4.03 -3.32 -32.73
CA GLU A 452 4.48 -3.03 -31.36
C GLU A 452 4.54 -4.30 -30.48
N SER A 453 3.66 -5.27 -30.72
CA SER A 453 3.62 -6.54 -29.96
C SER A 453 4.84 -7.44 -30.20
N MET A 454 5.58 -7.22 -31.29
CA MET A 454 6.83 -7.95 -31.59
C MET A 454 8.04 -7.32 -30.90
N ILE A 455 7.89 -6.10 -30.40
CA ILE A 455 8.97 -5.37 -29.76
C ILE A 455 9.00 -5.70 -28.26
N PRO A 456 10.20 -5.97 -27.69
CA PRO A 456 10.35 -6.17 -26.24
C PRO A 456 9.81 -4.96 -25.46
N PRO A 457 8.82 -5.15 -24.57
CA PRO A 457 8.08 -4.02 -24.01
C PRO A 457 8.76 -3.34 -22.80
N HIS A 458 9.83 -3.91 -22.25
CA HIS A 458 10.36 -3.61 -20.93
C HIS A 458 11.46 -2.54 -20.87
N PHE A 459 11.84 -1.95 -22.00
CA PHE A 459 12.86 -0.88 -22.07
C PHE A 459 12.27 0.47 -21.66
N THR A 460 13.14 1.41 -21.28
CA THR A 460 12.78 2.75 -20.81
C THR A 460 13.00 3.78 -21.93
N ASN A 461 11.93 4.32 -22.50
CA ASN A 461 11.97 5.30 -23.59
C ASN A 461 11.54 6.69 -23.10
N ILE A 462 12.45 7.38 -22.41
CA ILE A 462 12.19 8.73 -21.88
C ILE A 462 11.96 9.73 -23.03
N GLN A 463 12.70 9.59 -24.13
CA GLN A 463 12.57 10.48 -25.29
C GLN A 463 11.14 10.49 -25.85
N HIS A 464 10.55 9.32 -26.10
CA HIS A 464 9.19 9.21 -26.62
C HIS A 464 8.14 9.70 -25.61
N ALA A 465 8.35 9.44 -24.32
CA ALA A 465 7.46 9.95 -23.26
C ALA A 465 7.49 11.48 -23.16
N LEU A 466 8.67 12.11 -23.26
CA LEU A 466 8.81 13.56 -23.30
C LEU A 466 8.14 14.16 -24.54
N GLN A 467 8.33 13.53 -25.71
CA GLN A 467 7.70 13.95 -26.96
C GLN A 467 6.18 13.94 -26.84
N LEU A 468 5.61 12.87 -26.31
CA LEU A 468 4.17 12.73 -26.10
C LEU A 468 3.66 13.74 -25.07
N GLY A 469 4.36 13.89 -23.93
CA GLY A 469 4.03 14.90 -22.90
C GLY A 469 4.02 16.31 -23.47
N ARG A 470 5.01 16.66 -24.27
CA ARG A 470 5.10 17.95 -24.98
C ARG A 470 3.92 18.16 -25.94
N GLN A 471 3.54 17.12 -26.72
CA GLN A 471 2.39 17.19 -27.63
C GLN A 471 1.08 17.51 -26.91
N PHE A 472 0.84 16.94 -25.73
CA PHE A 472 -0.36 17.24 -24.93
C PHE A 472 -0.39 18.68 -24.41
N MET A 473 0.75 19.36 -24.33
CA MET A 473 0.83 20.74 -23.88
C MET A 473 0.73 21.78 -24.99
N ILE A 474 0.90 21.34 -26.25
CA ILE A 474 0.71 22.22 -27.41
C ILE A 474 -0.74 22.70 -27.46
N GLY A 475 -0.94 23.99 -27.59
CA GLY A 475 -2.28 24.61 -27.69
C GLY A 475 -2.99 24.78 -26.34
N ARG A 476 -2.34 24.49 -25.21
CA ARG A 476 -2.84 24.83 -23.88
C ARG A 476 -2.42 26.25 -23.53
N ASP A 477 -3.40 27.12 -23.35
CA ASP A 477 -3.17 28.52 -22.95
C ASP A 477 -2.95 28.61 -21.44
N THR A 478 -1.79 28.14 -20.98
CA THR A 478 -1.39 28.18 -19.59
C THR A 478 0.05 28.67 -19.46
N PRO A 479 0.33 29.59 -18.51
CA PRO A 479 1.70 30.09 -18.31
C PRO A 479 2.62 29.04 -17.68
N ASN A 480 2.06 28.09 -16.94
CA ASN A 480 2.81 27.09 -16.19
C ASN A 480 2.66 25.70 -16.84
N ARG A 481 3.69 25.27 -17.54
CA ARG A 481 3.75 23.95 -18.19
C ARG A 481 4.84 23.13 -17.56
N GLN A 482 4.51 21.95 -17.07
CA GLN A 482 5.49 21.07 -16.44
C GLN A 482 5.30 19.60 -16.80
N ILE A 483 6.41 18.92 -16.87
CA ILE A 483 6.48 17.46 -16.96
C ILE A 483 7.07 16.95 -15.66
N ILE A 484 6.40 15.97 -15.06
CA ILE A 484 6.90 15.21 -13.92
C ILE A 484 7.32 13.85 -14.45
N LEU A 485 8.63 13.59 -14.49
CA LEU A 485 9.20 12.31 -14.90
C LEU A 485 9.53 11.49 -13.66
N ILE A 486 8.98 10.28 -13.55
CA ILE A 486 9.23 9.34 -12.46
C ILE A 486 9.87 8.11 -13.06
N THR A 487 11.15 7.86 -12.73
CA THR A 487 11.96 6.76 -13.29
C THR A 487 12.99 6.27 -12.29
N ASP A 488 13.52 5.07 -12.48
CA ASP A 488 14.58 4.48 -11.66
C ASP A 488 15.98 4.59 -12.28
N GLY A 489 16.12 5.03 -13.55
CA GLY A 489 17.43 5.07 -14.17
C GLY A 489 17.52 5.72 -15.56
N LEU A 490 18.53 5.28 -16.29
CA LEU A 490 18.88 5.78 -17.63
C LEU A 490 17.92 5.28 -18.71
N PRO A 491 17.73 6.07 -19.79
CA PRO A 491 16.97 5.63 -20.93
C PRO A 491 17.70 4.49 -21.66
N THR A 492 16.96 3.46 -22.04
CA THR A 492 17.45 2.28 -22.76
C THR A 492 16.79 2.13 -24.14
N ALA A 493 15.87 3.03 -24.49
CA ALA A 493 15.24 3.07 -25.81
C ALA A 493 15.07 4.50 -26.29
N HIS A 494 15.09 4.69 -27.63
CA HIS A 494 14.80 5.96 -28.29
C HIS A 494 14.39 5.75 -29.75
N PHE A 495 13.78 6.77 -30.32
CA PHE A 495 13.46 6.83 -31.74
C PHE A 495 14.44 7.75 -32.48
N GLU A 496 14.85 7.33 -33.69
CA GLU A 496 15.45 8.16 -34.70
C GLU A 496 14.63 8.08 -36.01
N GLY A 497 13.77 9.05 -36.23
CA GLY A 497 12.77 8.99 -37.29
C GLY A 497 11.75 7.87 -37.03
N SER A 498 11.68 6.88 -37.94
CA SER A 498 10.86 5.69 -37.79
C SER A 498 11.55 4.53 -37.07
N ASP A 499 12.86 4.62 -36.87
CA ASP A 499 13.64 3.56 -36.26
C ASP A 499 13.58 3.61 -34.75
N LEU A 500 13.18 2.51 -34.12
CA LEU A 500 13.25 2.31 -32.68
C LEU A 500 14.55 1.56 -32.34
N TYR A 501 15.35 2.15 -31.48
CA TYR A 501 16.56 1.55 -30.92
C TYR A 501 16.30 1.08 -29.49
N LEU A 502 16.70 -0.16 -29.18
CA LEU A 502 16.66 -0.74 -27.83
C LEU A 502 18.09 -1.13 -27.46
N LEU A 503 18.66 -0.39 -26.51
CA LEU A 503 20.08 -0.46 -26.19
C LEU A 503 20.27 -0.64 -24.68
N TYR A 504 20.67 -1.83 -24.26
CA TYR A 504 20.98 -2.12 -22.86
C TYR A 504 22.42 -2.69 -22.74
N PRO A 505 23.26 -2.24 -21.80
CA PRO A 505 23.09 -1.05 -20.95
C PRO A 505 22.86 0.23 -21.77
N SER A 506 22.44 1.31 -21.09
CA SER A 506 22.17 2.60 -21.74
C SER A 506 23.35 3.04 -22.63
N ASP A 507 23.01 3.66 -23.75
CA ASP A 507 23.98 4.09 -24.75
C ASP A 507 23.98 5.63 -24.85
N PRO A 508 25.14 6.28 -25.06
CA PRO A 508 25.20 7.73 -25.26
C PRO A 508 24.27 8.28 -26.35
N GLN A 509 23.95 7.47 -27.37
CA GLN A 509 22.99 7.88 -28.41
C GLN A 509 21.58 8.04 -27.84
N THR A 510 21.17 7.13 -26.95
CA THR A 510 19.86 7.18 -26.27
C THR A 510 19.77 8.38 -25.35
N GLU A 511 20.83 8.66 -24.60
CA GLU A 511 20.90 9.86 -23.76
C GLU A 511 20.83 11.13 -24.61
N ALA A 512 21.58 11.19 -25.73
CA ALA A 512 21.58 12.33 -26.63
C ALA A 512 20.20 12.57 -27.29
N ALA A 513 19.48 11.50 -27.66
CA ALA A 513 18.12 11.60 -28.18
C ALA A 513 17.15 12.17 -27.11
N THR A 514 17.25 11.71 -25.87
CA THR A 514 16.47 12.25 -24.75
C THR A 514 16.80 13.71 -24.48
N MET A 515 18.08 14.08 -24.50
CA MET A 515 18.49 15.47 -24.31
C MET A 515 17.99 16.41 -25.42
N ARG A 516 17.95 15.95 -26.68
CA ARG A 516 17.35 16.70 -27.79
C ARG A 516 15.88 17.04 -27.52
N GLU A 517 15.10 16.06 -27.02
CA GLU A 517 13.69 16.28 -26.69
C GLU A 517 13.52 17.20 -25.46
N ALA A 518 14.38 17.08 -24.45
CA ALA A 518 14.39 18.01 -23.31
C ALA A 518 14.66 19.46 -23.75
N LEU A 519 15.56 19.68 -24.72
CA LEU A 519 15.80 21.01 -25.32
C LEU A 519 14.57 21.53 -26.06
N LEU A 520 13.78 20.67 -26.71
CA LEU A 520 12.51 21.07 -27.32
C LEU A 520 11.50 21.49 -26.26
N CYS A 521 11.39 20.72 -25.16
CA CYS A 521 10.57 21.12 -24.02
C CYS A 521 10.97 22.49 -23.45
N GLN A 522 12.28 22.74 -23.30
CA GLN A 522 12.79 24.05 -22.86
C GLN A 522 12.35 25.19 -23.78
N ARG A 523 12.46 25.00 -25.09
CA ARG A 523 12.07 26.01 -26.09
C ARG A 523 10.58 26.36 -26.02
N GLU A 524 9.76 25.40 -25.64
CA GLU A 524 8.32 25.58 -25.47
C GLU A 524 7.91 26.03 -24.06
N GLY A 525 8.90 26.34 -23.20
CA GLY A 525 8.67 26.82 -21.84
C GLY A 525 8.15 25.74 -20.88
N ILE A 526 8.42 24.46 -21.18
CA ILE A 526 8.03 23.34 -20.35
C ILE A 526 9.16 23.00 -19.38
N VAL A 527 8.86 22.95 -18.09
CA VAL A 527 9.79 22.57 -17.02
C VAL A 527 9.72 21.06 -16.80
N ILE A 528 10.85 20.36 -16.74
CA ILE A 528 10.92 18.93 -16.44
C ILE A 528 11.43 18.74 -15.02
N ASN A 529 10.59 18.24 -14.14
CA ASN A 529 10.94 17.82 -12.80
C ASN A 529 11.10 16.29 -12.77
N ILE A 530 12.16 15.79 -12.16
CA ILE A 530 12.48 14.36 -12.17
C ILE A 530 12.44 13.81 -10.76
N PHE A 531 11.66 12.75 -10.55
CA PHE A 531 11.70 11.92 -9.38
C PHE A 531 12.52 10.68 -9.70
N LEU A 532 13.75 10.67 -9.22
CA LEU A 532 14.66 9.55 -9.38
C LEU A 532 14.50 8.60 -8.20
N LEU A 533 14.00 7.40 -8.49
CA LEU A 533 13.74 6.36 -7.50
C LEU A 533 15.04 5.65 -7.15
N SER A 534 15.38 5.62 -5.87
CA SER A 534 16.59 4.94 -5.40
C SER A 534 16.41 3.43 -5.52
N THR A 535 17.28 2.81 -6.32
CA THR A 535 17.43 1.36 -6.42
C THR A 535 18.79 0.95 -5.89
N TRP A 536 18.94 -0.32 -5.49
CA TRP A 536 20.23 -0.89 -5.07
C TRP A 536 21.30 -0.84 -6.18
N ASN A 537 20.90 -0.61 -7.42
CA ASN A 537 21.68 -0.67 -8.65
C ASN A 537 21.97 0.73 -9.23
N GLN A 538 21.56 1.80 -8.51
CA GLN A 538 21.67 3.18 -8.98
C GLN A 538 23.12 3.60 -9.15
N SER A 539 23.47 4.06 -10.34
CA SER A 539 24.81 4.53 -10.68
C SER A 539 24.95 6.06 -10.56
N HIS A 540 26.17 6.53 -10.45
CA HIS A 540 26.46 7.98 -10.56
C HIS A 540 26.10 8.56 -11.93
N GLU A 541 25.97 7.73 -12.95
CA GLU A 541 25.57 8.14 -14.30
C GLU A 541 24.09 8.44 -14.36
N ASP A 542 23.24 7.65 -13.70
CA ASP A 542 21.79 7.91 -13.56
C ASP A 542 21.54 9.29 -12.94
N ILE A 543 22.26 9.57 -11.86
CA ILE A 543 22.15 10.84 -11.14
C ILE A 543 22.58 12.02 -12.03
N ARG A 544 23.74 11.90 -12.70
CA ARG A 544 24.25 12.95 -13.60
C ARG A 544 23.33 13.19 -14.78
N PHE A 545 22.78 12.14 -15.36
CA PHE A 545 21.85 12.25 -16.47
C PHE A 545 20.55 12.96 -16.03
N ALA A 546 19.96 12.57 -14.92
CA ALA A 546 18.76 13.21 -14.37
C ALA A 546 18.98 14.72 -14.13
N HIS A 547 20.11 15.09 -13.52
CA HIS A 547 20.46 16.51 -13.34
C HIS A 547 20.60 17.26 -14.67
N ARG A 548 21.26 16.69 -15.66
CA ARG A 548 21.40 17.34 -16.99
C ARG A 548 20.05 17.61 -17.63
N VAL A 549 19.13 16.63 -17.60
CA VAL A 549 17.78 16.79 -18.19
C VAL A 549 16.98 17.85 -17.44
N ALA A 550 16.96 17.81 -16.10
CA ALA A 550 16.23 18.78 -15.30
C ALA A 550 16.79 20.20 -15.44
N GLU A 551 18.11 20.38 -15.33
CA GLU A 551 18.78 21.69 -15.46
C GLU A 551 18.55 22.34 -16.82
N THR A 552 18.51 21.53 -17.90
CA THR A 552 18.22 22.03 -19.27
C THR A 552 16.90 22.79 -19.29
N THR A 553 15.88 22.38 -18.51
CA THR A 553 14.56 23.01 -18.49
C THR A 553 14.32 23.88 -17.26
N LYS A 554 15.33 24.14 -16.44
CA LYS A 554 15.24 24.80 -15.13
C LYS A 554 14.38 24.05 -14.11
N GLY A 555 14.24 22.77 -14.28
CA GLY A 555 13.56 21.87 -13.35
C GLY A 555 14.47 21.39 -12.22
N ARG A 556 13.96 20.45 -11.43
CA ARG A 556 14.64 19.90 -10.26
C ARG A 556 14.65 18.38 -10.29
N VAL A 557 15.65 17.80 -9.60
CA VAL A 557 15.72 16.36 -9.35
C VAL A 557 15.43 16.11 -7.89
N PHE A 558 14.50 15.19 -7.63
CA PHE A 558 14.13 14.73 -6.31
C PHE A 558 14.55 13.28 -6.17
N PHE A 559 15.32 12.99 -5.13
CA PHE A 559 15.73 11.62 -4.80
C PHE A 559 14.79 11.05 -3.76
N THR A 560 14.25 9.88 -4.02
CA THR A 560 13.29 9.26 -3.12
C THR A 560 13.45 7.74 -3.09
N ALA A 561 13.30 7.17 -1.91
CA ALA A 561 13.33 5.73 -1.71
C ALA A 561 12.03 5.01 -2.18
N GLY A 562 11.24 5.64 -3.05
CA GLY A 562 9.98 5.11 -3.57
C GLY A 562 8.83 5.13 -2.55
N ARG A 563 9.09 4.87 -1.29
CA ARG A 563 8.05 4.85 -0.23
C ARG A 563 7.53 6.23 0.18
N ASP A 564 8.27 7.28 -0.14
CA ASP A 564 7.99 8.67 0.26
C ASP A 564 7.59 9.56 -0.93
N LEU A 565 7.31 8.99 -2.10
CA LEU A 565 6.93 9.73 -3.31
C LEU A 565 5.68 10.60 -3.11
N ASP A 566 4.74 10.11 -2.34
CA ASP A 566 3.49 10.79 -2.02
C ASP A 566 3.70 12.12 -1.25
N ARG A 567 4.83 12.29 -0.56
CA ARG A 567 5.18 13.54 0.15
C ARG A 567 5.47 14.71 -0.78
N PHE A 568 5.80 14.45 -2.04
CA PHE A 568 6.17 15.50 -3.00
C PHE A 568 4.98 16.07 -3.78
N VAL A 569 3.79 15.53 -3.60
CA VAL A 569 2.57 15.98 -4.28
C VAL A 569 2.19 17.43 -3.94
N VAL A 570 2.68 17.97 -2.82
CA VAL A 570 2.31 19.27 -2.28
C VAL A 570 3.39 20.34 -2.49
N TRP A 571 4.43 20.04 -3.23
CA TRP A 571 5.47 20.97 -3.61
C TRP A 571 5.19 21.57 -4.99
#